data_3a64aba9d3f7d229bc1af3811bdbb585
#
_entry.id   3a64aba9d3f7d229bc1af3811bdbb585
#
_cell.length_a   1.000
_cell.length_b   1.000
_cell.length_c   1.000
_cell.angle_alpha   90.00
_cell.angle_beta   90.00
_cell.angle_gamma   90.00
#
_symmetry.space_group_name_H-M   'P 1'
#
loop_
_entity.id
_entity.type
_entity.pdbx_description
1 polymer ?
#
loop_
_entity_poly.entity_id
_entity_poly.type
_entity_poly.pdbx_seq_one_letter_code
_entity_poly.pdbx_strand_id
1 'polypeptide(L)'
;MPRIATRSREPVRIGVLTPLSGPEEAWGRPGLDGCHLWSDWINEHGGLMVAGSRRPIEIIARDSGINPDATLAAARDMVERGKAPLILTLGGDSFAPALPYLMAQRILVATLLPTDLSPDTPTLVALSEVHPLFNVTGVSWLARTHPKARRVALCGQTDSLGLPSIAVFRAAFEAEGLDLVKEVRYPPEGADAREIVAAMMAERPDVLCWCSSPPPMMQALTEAAYAEGFSGRIVACTADNYPRMIARTSAAFMDRYTFQFPDFDDPMLAETVFFFHQPKTFFDSYNARFPEAWSAVSWEYASMLDLWHGAVEQANSINPVSVLAAMKRARQMSHVFGLAQWWGQEIFGIDNALVGDWPVVGIREGRARILEFGSVLDWLDQHGPLLSRHLEDMGQLWHQRLLPSLRR
;
A
#
# COMPACT_ATOMS: atom_id res chain seq x y z
N MET A 1 -14.11 -31.57 28.55
CA MET A 1 -12.90 -31.99 27.82
C MET A 1 -12.75 -31.09 26.60
N PRO A 2 -11.64 -30.40 26.38
CA PRO A 2 -11.45 -29.68 25.14
C PRO A 2 -11.42 -30.67 23.98
N ARG A 3 -12.25 -30.44 22.95
CA ARG A 3 -12.23 -31.26 21.73
C ARG A 3 -10.86 -31.08 21.08
N ILE A 4 -10.11 -32.17 20.93
CA ILE A 4 -8.87 -32.19 20.16
C ILE A 4 -9.26 -31.85 18.73
N ALA A 5 -8.76 -30.71 18.21
CA ALA A 5 -9.01 -30.29 16.83
C ALA A 5 -8.43 -31.34 15.86
N THR A 6 -9.25 -31.86 14.97
CA THR A 6 -8.79 -32.78 13.92
C THR A 6 -7.98 -32.01 12.88
N ARG A 7 -6.88 -32.58 12.41
CA ARG A 7 -6.08 -32.00 11.31
C ARG A 7 -6.72 -32.40 9.98
N SER A 8 -7.22 -31.44 9.21
CA SER A 8 -7.61 -31.66 7.82
C SER A 8 -6.37 -31.57 6.93
N ARG A 9 -6.27 -32.49 5.96
CA ARG A 9 -5.18 -32.47 4.96
C ARG A 9 -5.47 -31.52 3.79
N GLU A 10 -6.72 -31.09 3.61
CA GLU A 10 -7.11 -30.19 2.54
C GLU A 10 -6.69 -28.76 2.87
N PRO A 11 -5.81 -28.13 2.08
CA PRO A 11 -5.36 -26.76 2.36
C PRO A 11 -6.47 -25.74 2.13
N VAL A 12 -6.34 -24.58 2.81
CA VAL A 12 -7.03 -23.37 2.42
C VAL A 12 -6.12 -22.64 1.45
N ARG A 13 -6.57 -22.47 0.20
CA ARG A 13 -5.82 -21.78 -0.83
C ARG A 13 -6.12 -20.30 -0.80
N ILE A 14 -5.09 -19.47 -0.80
CA ILE A 14 -5.18 -18.02 -0.87
C ILE A 14 -4.58 -17.57 -2.20
N GLY A 15 -5.34 -16.78 -2.96
CA GLY A 15 -4.88 -16.21 -4.22
C GLY A 15 -3.99 -14.98 -3.98
N VAL A 16 -2.88 -14.89 -4.72
CA VAL A 16 -2.08 -13.67 -4.85
C VAL A 16 -2.01 -13.34 -6.33
N LEU A 17 -2.84 -12.39 -6.75
CA LEU A 17 -2.94 -11.91 -8.13
C LEU A 17 -2.32 -10.51 -8.18
N THR A 18 -1.04 -10.44 -8.48
CA THR A 18 -0.21 -9.24 -8.36
C THR A 18 0.76 -9.15 -9.53
N PRO A 19 1.29 -7.97 -9.87
CA PRO A 19 2.31 -7.86 -10.90
C PRO A 19 3.55 -8.68 -10.53
N LEU A 20 3.87 -9.68 -11.34
CA LEU A 20 5.08 -10.50 -11.22
C LEU A 20 6.01 -10.31 -12.43
N SER A 21 5.70 -9.32 -13.25
CA SER A 21 6.46 -8.86 -14.41
C SER A 21 6.26 -7.35 -14.62
N GLY A 22 7.15 -6.72 -15.40
CA GLY A 22 7.11 -5.29 -15.66
C GLY A 22 7.64 -4.43 -14.50
N PRO A 23 7.45 -3.08 -14.56
CA PRO A 23 8.01 -2.16 -13.56
C PRO A 23 7.46 -2.38 -12.15
N GLU A 24 6.20 -2.80 -12.02
CA GLU A 24 5.53 -3.07 -10.74
C GLU A 24 5.90 -4.42 -10.12
N GLU A 25 6.67 -5.29 -10.82
CA GLU A 25 7.24 -6.52 -10.26
C GLU A 25 8.05 -6.22 -8.99
N ALA A 26 8.69 -5.03 -8.94
CA ALA A 26 9.46 -4.56 -7.79
C ALA A 26 8.62 -4.44 -6.50
N TRP A 27 7.29 -4.43 -6.60
CA TRP A 27 6.36 -4.52 -5.48
C TRP A 27 5.68 -5.89 -5.38
N GLY A 28 5.22 -6.42 -6.51
CA GLY A 28 4.48 -7.67 -6.52
C GLY A 28 5.28 -8.87 -6.02
N ARG A 29 6.56 -8.96 -6.41
CA ARG A 29 7.44 -10.04 -5.97
C ARG A 29 7.71 -10.02 -4.46
N PRO A 30 8.17 -8.90 -3.87
CA PRO A 30 8.35 -8.81 -2.41
C PRO A 30 7.07 -9.10 -1.62
N GLY A 31 5.92 -8.67 -2.11
CA GLY A 31 4.63 -8.97 -1.49
C GLY A 31 4.29 -10.46 -1.50
N LEU A 32 4.52 -11.13 -2.62
CA LEU A 32 4.36 -12.59 -2.72
C LEU A 32 5.31 -13.33 -1.77
N ASP A 33 6.56 -12.90 -1.68
CA ASP A 33 7.56 -13.46 -0.78
C ASP A 33 7.14 -13.30 0.68
N GLY A 34 6.57 -12.15 1.06
CA GLY A 34 5.97 -11.93 2.37
C GLY A 34 4.79 -12.88 2.66
N CYS A 35 3.93 -13.13 1.66
CA CYS A 35 2.84 -14.10 1.79
C CYS A 35 3.36 -15.52 2.04
N HIS A 36 4.42 -15.94 1.34
CA HIS A 36 5.03 -17.25 1.55
C HIS A 36 5.62 -17.36 2.95
N LEU A 37 6.38 -16.35 3.40
CA LEU A 37 6.94 -16.34 4.75
C LEU A 37 5.85 -16.44 5.82
N TRP A 38 4.78 -15.66 5.69
CA TRP A 38 3.64 -15.69 6.60
C TRP A 38 2.94 -17.05 6.60
N SER A 39 2.66 -17.63 5.42
CA SER A 39 1.95 -18.91 5.31
C SER A 39 2.77 -20.08 5.88
N ASP A 40 4.08 -20.08 5.66
CA ASP A 40 4.99 -21.08 6.24
C ASP A 40 4.95 -21.00 7.76
N TRP A 41 5.05 -19.79 8.33
CA TRP A 41 4.98 -19.58 9.77
C TRP A 41 3.65 -20.07 10.37
N ILE A 42 2.49 -19.73 9.76
CA ILE A 42 1.17 -20.23 10.19
C ILE A 42 1.14 -21.75 10.14
N ASN A 43 1.65 -22.36 9.08
CA ASN A 43 1.66 -23.80 8.92
C ASN A 43 2.53 -24.52 9.96
N GLU A 44 3.69 -23.97 10.30
CA GLU A 44 4.57 -24.46 11.36
C GLU A 44 3.90 -24.39 12.74
N HIS A 45 3.02 -23.40 12.97
CA HIS A 45 2.25 -23.24 14.21
C HIS A 45 0.90 -23.99 14.18
N GLY A 46 0.76 -24.92 13.24
CA GLY A 46 -0.36 -25.86 13.21
C GLY A 46 -1.46 -25.52 12.21
N GLY A 47 -1.31 -24.47 11.41
CA GLY A 47 -2.25 -24.08 10.37
C GLY A 47 -3.46 -23.27 10.87
N LEU A 48 -4.29 -22.84 9.93
CA LEU A 48 -5.49 -22.06 10.14
C LEU A 48 -6.57 -22.86 10.88
N MET A 49 -7.10 -22.32 11.98
CA MET A 49 -8.24 -22.92 12.70
C MET A 49 -9.55 -22.48 12.05
N VAL A 50 -10.30 -23.43 11.51
CA VAL A 50 -11.60 -23.15 10.89
C VAL A 50 -12.55 -24.34 11.04
N ALA A 51 -13.80 -24.07 11.39
CA ALA A 51 -14.84 -25.09 11.59
C ALA A 51 -14.40 -26.26 12.51
N GLY A 52 -13.61 -25.95 13.55
CA GLY A 52 -13.11 -26.95 14.51
C GLY A 52 -11.95 -27.83 13.99
N SER A 53 -11.37 -27.50 12.84
CA SER A 53 -10.26 -28.24 12.23
C SER A 53 -9.10 -27.30 11.90
N ARG A 54 -7.86 -27.79 12.08
CA ARG A 54 -6.66 -27.09 11.60
C ARG A 54 -6.36 -27.50 10.17
N ARG A 55 -6.21 -26.52 9.29
CA ARG A 55 -5.96 -26.69 7.86
C ARG A 55 -4.68 -25.95 7.46
N PRO A 56 -3.82 -26.56 6.66
CA PRO A 56 -2.66 -25.84 6.12
C PRO A 56 -3.12 -24.75 5.14
N ILE A 57 -2.28 -23.72 5.00
CA ILE A 57 -2.46 -22.64 4.01
C ILE A 57 -1.56 -22.95 2.81
N GLU A 58 -2.09 -22.74 1.62
CA GLU A 58 -1.38 -22.82 0.34
C GLU A 58 -1.55 -21.49 -0.41
N ILE A 59 -0.45 -20.82 -0.74
CA ILE A 59 -0.47 -19.62 -1.58
C ILE A 59 -0.48 -20.03 -3.05
N ILE A 60 -1.45 -19.54 -3.81
CA ILE A 60 -1.51 -19.69 -5.27
C ILE A 60 -1.30 -18.34 -5.93
N ALA A 61 -0.16 -18.17 -6.60
CA ALA A 61 0.22 -16.91 -7.24
C ALA A 61 -0.05 -16.92 -8.75
N ARG A 62 -0.47 -15.77 -9.30
CA ARG A 62 -0.59 -15.48 -10.73
C ARG A 62 -0.16 -14.05 -11.00
N ASP A 63 0.40 -13.84 -12.18
CA ASP A 63 0.79 -12.53 -12.65
C ASP A 63 -0.43 -11.73 -13.15
N SER A 64 -0.64 -10.51 -12.63
CA SER A 64 -1.63 -9.55 -13.14
C SER A 64 -1.00 -8.55 -14.11
N GLY A 65 0.29 -8.70 -14.40
CA GLY A 65 1.15 -7.59 -14.78
C GLY A 65 0.98 -7.02 -16.16
N ILE A 66 0.27 -7.61 -17.15
CA ILE A 66 0.50 -7.06 -18.50
C ILE A 66 -0.75 -7.04 -19.39
N ASN A 67 -1.71 -7.93 -19.15
CA ASN A 67 -2.81 -8.13 -20.09
C ASN A 67 -4.13 -8.29 -19.33
N PRO A 68 -5.12 -7.41 -19.57
CA PRO A 68 -6.44 -7.48 -18.94
C PRO A 68 -7.11 -8.85 -19.05
N ASP A 69 -7.00 -9.50 -20.20
CA ASP A 69 -7.62 -10.82 -20.44
C ASP A 69 -6.91 -11.91 -19.63
N ALA A 70 -5.58 -11.83 -19.53
CA ALA A 70 -4.79 -12.77 -18.71
C ALA A 70 -5.10 -12.61 -17.21
N THR A 71 -5.27 -11.39 -16.73
CA THR A 71 -5.66 -11.09 -15.35
C THR A 71 -7.03 -11.68 -15.03
N LEU A 72 -8.01 -11.49 -15.90
CA LEU A 72 -9.34 -12.08 -15.73
C LEU A 72 -9.31 -13.62 -15.77
N ALA A 73 -8.53 -14.19 -16.68
CA ALA A 73 -8.36 -15.65 -16.76
C ALA A 73 -7.70 -16.22 -15.50
N ALA A 74 -6.69 -15.53 -14.97
CA ALA A 74 -6.03 -15.90 -13.72
C ALA A 74 -6.98 -15.82 -12.51
N ALA A 75 -7.79 -14.78 -12.42
CA ALA A 75 -8.81 -14.64 -11.37
C ALA A 75 -9.83 -15.81 -11.44
N ARG A 76 -10.29 -16.16 -12.63
CA ARG A 76 -11.19 -17.32 -12.84
C ARG A 76 -10.54 -18.63 -12.38
N ASP A 77 -9.28 -18.86 -12.76
CA ASP A 77 -8.52 -20.06 -12.35
C ASP A 77 -8.41 -20.18 -10.83
N MET A 78 -8.10 -19.08 -10.15
CA MET A 78 -8.00 -19.04 -8.68
C MET A 78 -9.33 -19.35 -8.01
N VAL A 79 -10.44 -18.86 -8.54
CA VAL A 79 -11.78 -19.09 -7.96
C VAL A 79 -12.33 -20.48 -8.33
N GLU A 80 -12.31 -20.84 -9.60
CA GLU A 80 -13.00 -22.05 -10.09
C GLU A 80 -12.21 -23.32 -9.75
N ARG A 81 -10.90 -23.31 -9.99
CA ARG A 81 -10.02 -24.46 -9.72
C ARG A 81 -9.33 -24.37 -8.35
N GLY A 82 -8.82 -23.19 -8.03
CA GLY A 82 -8.14 -22.93 -6.76
C GLY A 82 -9.06 -22.94 -5.55
N LYS A 83 -10.36 -22.57 -5.73
CA LYS A 83 -11.34 -22.40 -4.64
C LYS A 83 -10.87 -21.37 -3.60
N ALA A 84 -10.13 -20.33 -4.02
CA ALA A 84 -9.59 -19.31 -3.15
C ALA A 84 -10.72 -18.45 -2.55
N PRO A 85 -10.88 -18.38 -1.22
CA PRO A 85 -11.86 -17.50 -0.57
C PRO A 85 -11.37 -16.06 -0.44
N LEU A 86 -10.08 -15.83 -0.59
CA LEU A 86 -9.40 -14.55 -0.53
C LEU A 86 -8.44 -14.42 -1.71
N ILE A 87 -8.42 -13.24 -2.32
CA ILE A 87 -7.40 -12.84 -3.29
C ILE A 87 -6.75 -11.54 -2.80
N LEU A 88 -5.42 -11.54 -2.74
CA LEU A 88 -4.60 -10.36 -2.49
C LEU A 88 -4.14 -9.79 -3.83
N THR A 89 -4.07 -8.44 -3.90
CA THR A 89 -3.64 -7.73 -5.10
C THR A 89 -2.98 -6.41 -4.76
N LEU A 90 -2.12 -5.92 -5.66
CA LEU A 90 -1.71 -4.52 -5.65
C LEU A 90 -2.91 -3.60 -5.94
N GLY A 91 -3.79 -4.01 -6.88
CA GLY A 91 -4.92 -3.21 -7.34
C GLY A 91 -4.57 -2.37 -8.57
N GLY A 92 -5.40 -1.35 -8.85
CA GLY A 92 -5.18 -0.43 -9.96
C GLY A 92 -5.52 -0.99 -11.34
N ASP A 93 -5.02 -0.31 -12.38
CA ASP A 93 -5.44 -0.53 -13.77
C ASP A 93 -5.21 -1.96 -14.27
N SER A 94 -4.15 -2.62 -13.82
CA SER A 94 -3.82 -4.01 -14.20
C SER A 94 -4.79 -5.03 -13.61
N PHE A 95 -5.39 -4.73 -12.45
CA PHE A 95 -6.29 -5.63 -11.74
C PHE A 95 -7.78 -5.37 -12.01
N ALA A 96 -8.14 -4.12 -12.30
CA ALA A 96 -9.53 -3.67 -12.50
C ALA A 96 -10.39 -4.60 -13.42
N PRO A 97 -9.86 -5.20 -14.50
CA PRO A 97 -10.63 -6.11 -15.36
C PRO A 97 -11.15 -7.38 -14.66
N ALA A 98 -10.53 -7.83 -13.57
CA ALA A 98 -10.97 -9.00 -12.83
C ALA A 98 -12.11 -8.69 -11.84
N LEU A 99 -12.27 -7.44 -11.40
CA LEU A 99 -13.20 -7.05 -10.35
C LEU A 99 -14.66 -7.42 -10.61
N PRO A 100 -15.26 -7.16 -11.80
CA PRO A 100 -16.66 -7.51 -12.04
C PRO A 100 -16.94 -9.00 -11.83
N TYR A 101 -16.03 -9.86 -12.27
CA TYR A 101 -16.13 -11.29 -12.07
C TYR A 101 -16.03 -11.67 -10.58
N LEU A 102 -15.01 -11.15 -9.88
CA LEU A 102 -14.76 -11.45 -8.47
C LEU A 102 -15.93 -10.99 -7.57
N MET A 103 -16.48 -9.81 -7.85
CA MET A 103 -17.65 -9.28 -7.14
C MET A 103 -18.90 -10.16 -7.38
N ALA A 104 -19.14 -10.58 -8.62
CA ALA A 104 -20.25 -11.49 -8.95
C ALA A 104 -20.10 -12.87 -8.23
N GLN A 105 -18.86 -13.33 -8.02
CA GLN A 105 -18.57 -14.55 -7.26
C GLN A 105 -18.53 -14.32 -5.75
N ARG A 106 -18.68 -13.06 -5.27
CA ARG A 106 -18.59 -12.66 -3.86
C ARG A 106 -17.28 -13.09 -3.20
N ILE A 107 -16.18 -13.03 -3.92
CA ILE A 107 -14.83 -13.31 -3.39
C ILE A 107 -14.39 -12.11 -2.57
N LEU A 108 -13.77 -12.36 -1.42
CA LEU A 108 -13.09 -11.30 -0.66
C LEU A 108 -11.79 -10.95 -1.37
N VAL A 109 -11.62 -9.68 -1.69
CA VAL A 109 -10.41 -9.16 -2.33
C VAL A 109 -9.80 -8.13 -1.40
N ALA A 110 -8.51 -8.29 -1.08
CA ALA A 110 -7.75 -7.29 -0.31
C ALA A 110 -6.72 -6.62 -1.23
N THR A 111 -6.76 -5.30 -1.29
CA THR A 111 -5.95 -4.46 -2.18
C THR A 111 -5.11 -3.45 -1.41
N LEU A 112 -3.97 -3.03 -1.96
CA LEU A 112 -3.20 -1.87 -1.50
C LEU A 112 -3.75 -0.57 -2.10
N LEU A 113 -4.08 -0.58 -3.41
CA LEU A 113 -4.63 0.59 -4.08
C LEU A 113 -6.16 0.61 -3.95
N PRO A 114 -6.74 1.53 -3.17
CA PRO A 114 -8.17 1.59 -2.94
C PRO A 114 -8.94 2.26 -4.09
N THR A 115 -8.29 2.51 -5.23
CA THR A 115 -8.88 3.23 -6.37
C THR A 115 -10.16 2.61 -6.91
N ASP A 116 -10.32 1.30 -6.75
CA ASP A 116 -11.49 0.55 -7.23
C ASP A 116 -12.55 0.32 -6.15
N LEU A 117 -12.38 0.87 -4.94
CA LEU A 117 -13.41 0.86 -3.91
C LEU A 117 -14.61 1.68 -4.37
N SER A 118 -15.78 1.08 -4.31
CA SER A 118 -17.06 1.70 -4.66
C SER A 118 -18.23 0.90 -4.08
N PRO A 119 -19.45 1.41 -4.09
CA PRO A 119 -20.65 0.61 -3.75
C PRO A 119 -20.81 -0.65 -4.60
N ASP A 120 -20.23 -0.68 -5.81
CA ASP A 120 -20.29 -1.83 -6.72
C ASP A 120 -19.20 -2.89 -6.43
N THR A 121 -18.28 -2.59 -5.51
CA THR A 121 -17.22 -3.53 -5.09
C THR A 121 -17.33 -3.88 -3.59
N PRO A 122 -18.46 -4.42 -3.12
CA PRO A 122 -18.77 -4.57 -1.69
C PRO A 122 -17.87 -5.58 -0.96
N THR A 123 -17.17 -6.46 -1.66
CA THR A 123 -16.21 -7.43 -1.09
C THR A 123 -14.76 -7.09 -1.40
N LEU A 124 -14.48 -5.89 -1.93
CA LEU A 124 -13.15 -5.32 -2.04
C LEU A 124 -12.84 -4.51 -0.78
N VAL A 125 -11.67 -4.70 -0.18
CA VAL A 125 -11.24 -4.01 1.05
C VAL A 125 -9.78 -3.56 0.94
N ALA A 126 -9.44 -2.39 1.50
CA ALA A 126 -8.08 -1.95 1.72
C ALA A 126 -7.75 -2.10 3.21
N LEU A 127 -6.89 -3.07 3.55
CA LEU A 127 -6.68 -3.51 4.93
C LEU A 127 -5.33 -3.05 5.54
N SER A 128 -4.30 -2.89 4.72
CA SER A 128 -2.96 -2.58 5.19
C SER A 128 -2.68 -1.09 5.10
N GLU A 129 -2.57 -0.60 3.91
CA GLU A 129 -2.47 0.82 3.62
C GLU A 129 -3.72 1.30 2.89
N VAL A 130 -3.97 2.61 2.93
CA VAL A 130 -4.97 3.26 2.08
C VAL A 130 -4.23 4.25 1.19
N HIS A 131 -3.63 3.71 0.16
CA HIS A 131 -2.86 4.50 -0.80
C HIS A 131 -3.73 5.57 -1.47
N PRO A 132 -3.30 6.80 -1.54
CA PRO A 132 -2.09 7.43 -0.99
C PRO A 132 -2.37 8.33 0.23
N LEU A 133 -3.45 8.08 0.99
CA LEU A 133 -3.91 8.97 2.07
C LEU A 133 -2.87 9.22 3.17
N PHE A 134 -2.03 8.22 3.46
CA PHE A 134 -0.98 8.32 4.47
C PHE A 134 0.06 9.42 4.16
N ASN A 135 0.19 9.86 2.90
CA ASN A 135 1.16 10.89 2.51
C ASN A 135 0.94 12.25 3.21
N VAL A 136 -0.27 12.51 3.73
CA VAL A 136 -0.58 13.74 4.45
C VAL A 136 0.28 13.90 5.71
N THR A 137 0.64 12.78 6.38
CA THR A 137 1.46 12.82 7.59
C THR A 137 2.86 13.37 7.32
N GLY A 138 3.49 12.96 6.22
CA GLY A 138 4.81 13.45 5.81
C GLY A 138 4.83 14.93 5.46
N VAL A 139 3.75 15.43 4.85
CA VAL A 139 3.62 16.86 4.51
C VAL A 139 3.41 17.70 5.75
N SER A 140 2.52 17.30 6.66
CA SER A 140 2.27 17.99 7.92
C SER A 140 3.53 18.02 8.79
N TRP A 141 4.27 16.92 8.86
CA TRP A 141 5.57 16.88 9.53
C TRP A 141 6.57 17.86 8.91
N LEU A 142 6.69 17.88 7.58
CA LEU A 142 7.59 18.78 6.86
C LEU A 142 7.27 20.24 7.17
N ALA A 143 6.02 20.65 7.04
CA ALA A 143 5.59 22.04 7.26
C ALA A 143 5.91 22.51 8.68
N ARG A 144 5.70 21.66 9.67
CA ARG A 144 5.96 21.96 11.08
C ARG A 144 7.44 21.99 11.42
N THR A 145 8.23 21.04 10.90
CA THR A 145 9.65 20.89 11.27
C THR A 145 10.60 21.73 10.40
N HIS A 146 10.16 22.08 9.19
CA HIS A 146 10.93 22.86 8.22
C HIS A 146 10.15 24.08 7.70
N PRO A 147 9.70 25.01 8.57
CA PRO A 147 8.77 26.07 8.20
C PRO A 147 9.31 27.08 7.16
N LYS A 148 10.62 27.04 6.87
CA LYS A 148 11.25 27.85 5.82
C LYS A 148 11.17 27.22 4.44
N ALA A 149 10.92 25.91 4.34
CA ALA A 149 10.79 25.20 3.08
C ALA A 149 9.34 25.31 2.59
N ARG A 150 9.07 26.31 1.75
CA ARG A 150 7.72 26.69 1.35
C ARG A 150 7.37 26.33 -0.10
N ARG A 151 8.35 26.39 -0.99
CA ARG A 151 8.17 26.22 -2.42
C ARG A 151 8.32 24.76 -2.78
N VAL A 152 7.24 24.12 -3.25
CA VAL A 152 7.21 22.70 -3.57
C VAL A 152 7.08 22.52 -5.07
N ALA A 153 7.90 21.64 -5.65
CA ALA A 153 7.66 21.08 -6.97
C ALA A 153 7.33 19.60 -6.82
N LEU A 154 6.27 19.12 -7.49
CA LEU A 154 5.86 17.72 -7.46
C LEU A 154 5.88 17.08 -8.84
N CYS A 155 6.09 15.80 -8.90
CA CYS A 155 5.84 15.00 -10.10
C CYS A 155 5.11 13.69 -9.79
N GLY A 156 4.35 13.18 -10.76
CA GLY A 156 3.60 11.93 -10.62
C GLY A 156 3.11 11.38 -11.95
N GLN A 157 2.83 10.07 -11.95
CA GLN A 157 2.29 9.35 -13.11
C GLN A 157 0.83 9.72 -13.39
N THR A 158 0.40 9.52 -14.65
CA THR A 158 -0.98 9.82 -15.10
C THR A 158 -1.83 8.56 -15.17
N ASP A 159 -1.81 7.74 -14.15
CA ASP A 159 -2.53 6.47 -14.04
C ASP A 159 -3.26 6.35 -12.68
N SER A 160 -3.84 5.20 -12.41
CA SER A 160 -4.55 4.90 -11.16
C SER A 160 -3.64 4.89 -9.91
N LEU A 161 -2.33 4.79 -10.07
CA LEU A 161 -1.35 4.90 -9.01
C LEU A 161 -1.00 6.37 -8.71
N GLY A 162 -0.66 7.14 -9.74
CA GLY A 162 -0.11 8.48 -9.60
C GLY A 162 -1.16 9.59 -9.42
N LEU A 163 -2.28 9.56 -10.16
CA LEU A 163 -3.29 10.63 -10.09
C LEU A 163 -3.88 10.83 -8.68
N PRO A 164 -4.27 9.77 -7.93
CA PRO A 164 -4.71 9.94 -6.54
C PRO A 164 -3.60 10.51 -5.65
N SER A 165 -2.34 10.10 -5.86
CA SER A 165 -1.19 10.59 -5.11
C SER A 165 -0.96 12.08 -5.35
N ILE A 166 -1.03 12.55 -6.61
CA ILE A 166 -0.98 13.98 -6.95
C ILE A 166 -2.08 14.74 -6.20
N ALA A 167 -3.32 14.25 -6.22
CA ALA A 167 -4.45 14.90 -5.55
C ALA A 167 -4.23 15.02 -4.03
N VAL A 168 -3.78 13.96 -3.39
CA VAL A 168 -3.52 13.95 -1.93
C VAL A 168 -2.39 14.90 -1.56
N PHE A 169 -1.26 14.88 -2.29
CA PHE A 169 -0.17 15.81 -2.02
C PHE A 169 -0.59 17.27 -2.25
N ARG A 170 -1.35 17.57 -3.30
CA ARG A 170 -1.91 18.92 -3.53
C ARG A 170 -2.78 19.38 -2.36
N ALA A 171 -3.70 18.52 -1.91
CA ALA A 171 -4.55 18.81 -0.77
C ALA A 171 -3.72 19.06 0.50
N ALA A 172 -2.71 18.22 0.75
CA ALA A 172 -1.83 18.37 1.90
C ALA A 172 -0.98 19.65 1.84
N PHE A 173 -0.43 20.01 0.67
CA PHE A 173 0.31 21.25 0.50
C PHE A 173 -0.58 22.48 0.73
N GLU A 174 -1.81 22.49 0.20
CA GLU A 174 -2.75 23.59 0.41
C GLU A 174 -3.16 23.71 1.89
N ALA A 175 -3.45 22.58 2.57
CA ALA A 175 -3.79 22.54 3.98
C ALA A 175 -2.69 23.14 4.87
N GLU A 176 -1.43 22.85 4.54
CA GLU A 176 -0.25 23.34 5.28
C GLU A 176 0.25 24.72 4.75
N GLY A 177 -0.44 25.30 3.76
CA GLY A 177 -0.08 26.58 3.15
C GLY A 177 1.27 26.56 2.44
N LEU A 178 1.68 25.46 1.86
CA LEU A 178 2.87 25.34 1.02
C LEU A 178 2.55 25.77 -0.41
N ASP A 179 3.51 26.41 -1.07
CA ASP A 179 3.34 26.96 -2.43
C ASP A 179 3.72 25.90 -3.47
N LEU A 180 2.75 25.29 -4.15
CA LEU A 180 3.02 24.42 -5.28
C LEU A 180 3.46 25.25 -6.49
N VAL A 181 4.77 25.34 -6.73
CA VAL A 181 5.36 26.16 -7.80
C VAL A 181 5.50 25.44 -9.13
N LYS A 182 5.50 24.09 -9.11
CA LYS A 182 5.57 23.26 -10.30
C LYS A 182 4.90 21.93 -10.08
N GLU A 183 4.13 21.50 -11.08
CA GLU A 183 3.60 20.15 -11.21
C GLU A 183 4.04 19.58 -12.55
N VAL A 184 4.64 18.37 -12.53
CA VAL A 184 5.03 17.64 -13.73
C VAL A 184 4.30 16.32 -13.75
N ARG A 185 3.47 16.09 -14.74
CA ARG A 185 2.79 14.81 -14.98
C ARG A 185 3.48 14.08 -16.11
N TYR A 186 3.64 12.79 -15.95
CA TYR A 186 4.30 11.95 -16.95
C TYR A 186 3.58 10.62 -17.13
N PRO A 187 3.67 10.00 -18.32
CA PRO A 187 3.06 8.70 -18.56
C PRO A 187 3.81 7.60 -17.79
N PRO A 188 3.17 6.46 -17.46
CA PRO A 188 3.80 5.33 -16.78
C PRO A 188 5.01 4.77 -17.52
N GLU A 189 5.02 4.89 -18.85
CA GLU A 189 6.10 4.38 -19.69
C GLU A 189 6.77 5.50 -20.50
N GLY A 190 8.08 5.35 -20.73
CA GLY A 190 8.85 6.24 -21.61
C GLY A 190 9.20 7.61 -21.02
N ALA A 191 8.93 7.87 -19.75
CA ALA A 191 9.28 9.13 -19.10
C ALA A 191 10.78 9.20 -18.77
N ASP A 192 11.41 10.38 -18.99
CA ASP A 192 12.79 10.66 -18.62
C ASP A 192 12.85 11.41 -17.28
N ALA A 193 13.41 10.76 -16.26
CA ALA A 193 13.57 11.32 -14.92
C ALA A 193 14.43 12.60 -14.90
N ARG A 194 15.41 12.74 -15.79
CA ARG A 194 16.28 13.92 -15.86
C ARG A 194 15.50 15.13 -16.39
N GLU A 195 14.70 14.94 -17.44
CA GLU A 195 13.86 16.01 -17.98
C GLU A 195 12.81 16.46 -16.96
N ILE A 196 12.20 15.51 -16.23
CA ILE A 196 11.24 15.80 -15.19
C ILE A 196 11.89 16.64 -14.09
N VAL A 197 13.02 16.20 -13.55
CA VAL A 197 13.72 16.90 -12.47
C VAL A 197 14.23 18.27 -12.94
N ALA A 198 14.78 18.39 -14.13
CA ALA A 198 15.23 19.68 -14.68
C ALA A 198 14.06 20.68 -14.77
N ALA A 199 12.87 20.22 -15.21
CA ALA A 199 11.68 21.07 -15.28
C ALA A 199 11.19 21.50 -13.88
N MET A 200 11.34 20.66 -12.87
CA MET A 200 11.01 20.98 -11.48
C MET A 200 12.03 21.99 -10.90
N MET A 201 13.32 21.74 -11.12
CA MET A 201 14.41 22.58 -10.60
C MET A 201 14.43 24.00 -11.18
N ALA A 202 13.89 24.20 -12.38
CA ALA A 202 13.78 25.51 -13.02
C ALA A 202 13.00 26.53 -12.16
N GLU A 203 12.05 26.07 -11.34
CA GLU A 203 11.27 26.90 -10.43
C GLU A 203 11.95 27.16 -9.08
N ARG A 204 13.16 26.65 -8.87
CA ARG A 204 13.93 26.79 -7.61
C ARG A 204 13.13 26.38 -6.37
N PRO A 205 12.64 25.13 -6.30
CA PRO A 205 11.88 24.67 -5.16
C PRO A 205 12.77 24.48 -3.92
N ASP A 206 12.15 24.63 -2.74
CA ASP A 206 12.76 24.22 -1.46
C ASP A 206 12.55 22.72 -1.21
N VAL A 207 11.47 22.15 -1.81
CA VAL A 207 11.04 20.78 -1.64
C VAL A 207 10.76 20.17 -3.00
N LEU A 208 11.30 18.99 -3.25
CA LEU A 208 10.86 18.10 -4.33
C LEU A 208 9.92 17.05 -3.75
N CYS A 209 8.83 16.77 -4.46
CA CYS A 209 7.86 15.75 -4.07
C CYS A 209 7.76 14.69 -5.16
N TRP A 210 8.05 13.46 -4.80
CA TRP A 210 7.83 12.30 -5.64
C TRP A 210 6.49 11.66 -5.26
N CYS A 211 5.46 11.85 -6.08
CA CYS A 211 4.23 11.08 -5.98
C CYS A 211 4.49 9.61 -6.32
N SER A 212 3.51 8.76 -6.05
CA SER A 212 3.68 7.31 -6.24
C SER A 212 4.12 6.96 -7.65
N SER A 213 5.17 6.17 -7.73
CA SER A 213 5.77 5.63 -8.94
C SER A 213 6.51 4.34 -8.61
N PRO A 214 6.66 3.40 -9.56
CA PRO A 214 7.44 2.19 -9.34
C PRO A 214 8.88 2.48 -8.90
N PRO A 215 9.48 1.61 -8.08
CA PRO A 215 10.81 1.82 -7.50
C PRO A 215 11.91 2.22 -8.50
N PRO A 216 11.97 1.69 -9.74
CA PRO A 216 12.97 2.13 -10.70
C PRO A 216 12.87 3.62 -11.06
N MET A 217 11.63 4.16 -11.20
CA MET A 217 11.43 5.58 -11.48
C MET A 217 11.76 6.44 -10.27
N MET A 218 11.35 6.04 -9.06
CA MET A 218 11.69 6.72 -7.81
C MET A 218 13.21 6.85 -7.63
N GLN A 219 13.95 5.78 -7.93
CA GLN A 219 15.39 5.77 -7.91
C GLN A 219 15.96 6.75 -8.96
N ALA A 220 15.47 6.70 -10.20
CA ALA A 220 15.95 7.57 -11.28
C ALA A 220 15.71 9.07 -11.00
N LEU A 221 14.55 9.44 -10.47
CA LEU A 221 14.22 10.81 -10.03
C LEU A 221 15.20 11.28 -8.94
N THR A 222 15.47 10.39 -7.97
CA THR A 222 16.39 10.68 -6.86
C THR A 222 17.82 10.89 -7.34
N GLU A 223 18.32 10.01 -8.22
CA GLU A 223 19.65 10.14 -8.82
C GLU A 223 19.77 11.42 -9.68
N ALA A 224 18.70 11.77 -10.43
CA ALA A 224 18.68 13.00 -11.22
C ALA A 224 18.72 14.25 -10.32
N ALA A 225 17.93 14.29 -9.23
CA ALA A 225 17.95 15.41 -8.29
C ALA A 225 19.32 15.57 -7.60
N TYR A 226 19.98 14.47 -7.30
CA TYR A 226 21.35 14.48 -6.76
C TYR A 226 22.35 15.03 -7.78
N ALA A 227 22.26 14.60 -9.04
CA ALA A 227 23.14 15.06 -10.10
C ALA A 227 22.98 16.57 -10.41
N GLU A 228 21.75 17.09 -10.31
CA GLU A 228 21.44 18.54 -10.43
C GLU A 228 21.86 19.35 -9.18
N GLY A 229 22.43 18.72 -8.16
CA GLY A 229 22.90 19.39 -6.94
C GLY A 229 21.78 19.90 -6.05
N PHE A 230 20.59 19.30 -6.09
CA PHE A 230 19.49 19.70 -5.22
C PHE A 230 19.87 19.60 -3.75
N SER A 231 19.63 20.68 -3.00
CA SER A 231 20.04 20.79 -1.59
C SER A 231 18.87 20.97 -0.62
N GLY A 232 17.64 20.99 -1.13
CA GLY A 232 16.41 21.11 -0.33
C GLY A 232 15.95 19.77 0.28
N ARG A 233 14.66 19.69 0.65
CA ARG A 233 14.02 18.50 1.23
C ARG A 233 13.35 17.68 0.14
N ILE A 234 13.24 16.38 0.37
CA ILE A 234 12.49 15.49 -0.50
C ILE A 234 11.38 14.83 0.31
N VAL A 235 10.14 14.92 -0.17
CA VAL A 235 9.00 14.16 0.33
C VAL A 235 8.59 13.17 -0.75
N ALA A 236 8.48 11.92 -0.39
CA ALA A 236 8.14 10.86 -1.32
C ALA A 236 7.07 9.93 -0.73
N CYS A 237 6.30 9.28 -1.58
CA CYS A 237 5.37 8.25 -1.15
C CYS A 237 6.13 7.08 -0.52
N THR A 238 7.15 6.58 -1.23
CA THR A 238 8.02 5.49 -0.77
C THR A 238 9.49 5.83 -1.00
N ALA A 239 10.37 5.08 -0.39
CA ALA A 239 11.80 5.05 -0.70
C ALA A 239 12.29 3.60 -0.74
N ASP A 240 11.55 2.76 -1.44
CA ASP A 240 11.90 1.35 -1.59
C ASP A 240 13.32 1.20 -2.10
N ASN A 241 14.04 0.24 -1.50
CA ASN A 241 15.45 0.03 -1.80
C ASN A 241 16.35 1.28 -1.55
N TYR A 242 16.02 2.07 -0.53
CA TYR A 242 16.82 3.25 -0.14
C TYR A 242 18.32 2.95 0.06
N PRO A 243 18.78 1.76 0.49
CA PRO A 243 20.20 1.45 0.55
C PRO A 243 20.89 1.59 -0.81
N ARG A 244 20.22 1.18 -1.87
CA ARG A 244 20.74 1.37 -3.24
C ARG A 244 20.72 2.84 -3.66
N MET A 245 19.71 3.60 -3.25
CA MET A 245 19.67 5.05 -3.48
C MET A 245 20.84 5.75 -2.76
N ILE A 246 21.16 5.35 -1.51
CA ILE A 246 22.36 5.85 -0.80
C ILE A 246 23.65 5.55 -1.57
N ALA A 247 23.79 4.33 -2.07
CA ALA A 247 24.97 3.92 -2.82
C ALA A 247 25.14 4.69 -4.16
N ARG A 248 24.04 5.14 -4.75
CA ARG A 248 24.01 5.89 -6.02
C ARG A 248 24.09 7.41 -5.83
N THR A 249 23.84 7.90 -4.64
CA THR A 249 23.85 9.32 -4.27
C THR A 249 24.84 9.56 -3.12
N SER A 250 24.35 9.78 -1.92
CA SER A 250 25.14 9.78 -0.68
C SER A 250 24.20 9.69 0.54
N ALA A 251 24.73 9.25 1.68
CA ALA A 251 24.01 9.25 2.94
C ALA A 251 23.50 10.66 3.30
N ALA A 252 24.34 11.69 3.16
CA ALA A 252 23.99 13.10 3.43
C ALA A 252 22.87 13.64 2.52
N PHE A 253 22.76 13.16 1.30
CA PHE A 253 21.66 13.47 0.39
C PHE A 253 20.37 12.80 0.86
N MET A 254 20.45 11.52 1.18
CA MET A 254 19.29 10.74 1.61
C MET A 254 18.76 11.13 3.01
N ASP A 255 19.56 11.74 3.89
CA ASP A 255 19.10 12.35 5.15
C ASP A 255 18.04 13.45 4.97
N ARG A 256 17.86 13.93 3.74
CA ARG A 256 16.85 14.95 3.38
C ARG A 256 15.51 14.34 2.99
N TYR A 257 15.46 13.03 2.87
CA TYR A 257 14.25 12.28 2.53
C TYR A 257 13.28 12.16 3.70
N THR A 258 12.00 12.25 3.35
CA THR A 258 10.86 11.92 4.22
C THR A 258 9.89 11.08 3.39
N PHE A 259 9.47 9.95 3.94
CA PHE A 259 8.54 9.01 3.32
C PHE A 259 7.74 8.27 4.42
N GLN A 260 7.01 7.19 4.14
CA GLN A 260 6.04 6.65 5.09
C GLN A 260 6.19 5.17 5.41
N PHE A 261 7.25 4.49 4.97
CA PHE A 261 7.43 3.05 5.14
C PHE A 261 8.72 2.74 5.92
N PRO A 262 8.63 2.36 7.20
CA PRO A 262 9.79 2.07 8.03
C PRO A 262 10.35 0.68 7.78
N ASP A 263 11.61 0.47 8.18
CA ASP A 263 12.11 -0.86 8.45
C ASP A 263 11.48 -1.40 9.73
N PHE A 264 11.16 -2.69 9.76
CA PHE A 264 10.47 -3.30 10.91
C PHE A 264 11.42 -3.65 12.08
N ASP A 265 12.72 -3.36 11.95
CA ASP A 265 13.66 -3.36 13.08
C ASP A 265 13.70 -2.00 13.82
N ASP A 266 12.78 -1.07 13.47
CA ASP A 266 12.71 0.23 14.13
C ASP A 266 12.35 0.08 15.61
N PRO A 267 13.09 0.73 16.54
CA PRO A 267 12.83 0.67 17.97
C PRO A 267 11.41 1.12 18.36
N MET A 268 10.78 2.02 17.62
CA MET A 268 9.41 2.48 17.88
C MET A 268 8.35 1.39 17.64
N LEU A 269 8.71 0.32 16.95
CA LEU A 269 7.85 -0.84 16.71
C LEU A 269 8.13 -2.00 17.69
N ALA A 270 9.09 -1.84 18.61
CA ALA A 270 9.55 -2.94 19.47
C ALA A 270 8.46 -3.54 20.36
N GLU A 271 7.48 -2.74 20.78
CA GLU A 271 6.37 -3.19 21.64
C GLU A 271 5.09 -3.52 20.83
N THR A 272 5.13 -3.38 19.52
CA THR A 272 4.00 -3.70 18.64
C THR A 272 3.87 -5.22 18.54
N VAL A 273 2.70 -5.74 18.86
CA VAL A 273 2.37 -7.17 18.68
C VAL A 273 1.68 -7.32 17.33
N PHE A 274 2.44 -7.72 16.34
CA PHE A 274 1.94 -7.88 14.99
C PHE A 274 2.85 -8.87 14.24
N PHE A 275 2.33 -9.75 13.39
CA PHE A 275 3.02 -10.89 12.79
C PHE A 275 4.00 -11.61 13.75
N PHE A 276 4.25 -12.84 13.65
CA PHE A 276 5.26 -13.55 14.40
C PHE A 276 5.49 -13.01 15.82
N HIS A 277 4.47 -12.35 16.40
CA HIS A 277 4.48 -11.63 17.68
C HIS A 277 5.31 -10.33 17.73
N GLN A 278 6.15 -10.06 16.74
CA GLN A 278 6.97 -8.83 16.66
C GLN A 278 7.33 -8.50 15.20
N PRO A 279 7.20 -7.22 14.76
CA PRO A 279 7.61 -6.78 13.44
C PRO A 279 9.06 -7.10 13.10
N LYS A 280 9.97 -6.95 14.08
CA LYS A 280 11.39 -7.27 13.90
C LYS A 280 11.64 -8.74 13.54
N THR A 281 10.89 -9.67 14.13
CA THR A 281 11.04 -11.10 13.80
C THR A 281 10.68 -11.37 12.36
N PHE A 282 9.62 -10.73 11.86
CA PHE A 282 9.25 -10.82 10.44
C PHE A 282 10.35 -10.21 9.55
N PHE A 283 10.84 -9.02 9.88
CA PHE A 283 11.88 -8.31 9.12
C PHE A 283 13.17 -9.14 9.02
N ASP A 284 13.66 -9.66 10.15
CA ASP A 284 14.87 -10.48 10.19
C ASP A 284 14.70 -11.78 9.38
N SER A 285 13.55 -12.44 9.51
CA SER A 285 13.23 -13.68 8.77
C SER A 285 13.11 -13.43 7.27
N TYR A 286 12.48 -12.30 6.89
CA TYR A 286 12.35 -11.91 5.50
C TYR A 286 13.72 -11.65 4.86
N ASN A 287 14.55 -10.83 5.49
CA ASN A 287 15.88 -10.49 4.96
C ASN A 287 16.85 -11.69 4.94
N ALA A 288 16.70 -12.62 5.87
CA ALA A 288 17.48 -13.87 5.86
C ALA A 288 17.10 -14.77 4.69
N ARG A 289 15.83 -14.79 4.29
CA ARG A 289 15.32 -15.64 3.20
C ARG A 289 15.42 -14.97 1.83
N PHE A 290 15.22 -13.64 1.76
CA PHE A 290 15.17 -12.84 0.53
C PHE A 290 16.09 -11.62 0.66
N PRO A 291 17.42 -11.82 0.59
CA PRO A 291 18.39 -10.73 0.74
C PRO A 291 18.14 -9.60 -0.27
N GLU A 292 18.23 -8.35 0.18
CA GLU A 292 18.09 -7.13 -0.63
C GLU A 292 16.70 -6.94 -1.30
N ALA A 293 15.71 -7.75 -0.94
CA ALA A 293 14.37 -7.69 -1.52
C ALA A 293 13.34 -6.94 -0.65
N TRP A 294 13.74 -6.40 0.52
CA TRP A 294 12.84 -5.69 1.42
C TRP A 294 12.28 -4.43 0.74
N SER A 295 10.98 -4.29 0.76
CA SER A 295 10.23 -3.11 0.34
C SER A 295 9.00 -2.93 1.25
N ALA A 296 8.26 -1.84 1.07
CA ALA A 296 6.98 -1.63 1.73
C ALA A 296 6.05 -2.84 1.56
N VAL A 297 5.89 -3.32 0.35
CA VAL A 297 4.94 -4.40 0.03
C VAL A 297 5.34 -5.75 0.65
N SER A 298 6.60 -5.93 1.07
CA SER A 298 7.06 -7.16 1.73
C SER A 298 6.22 -7.54 2.96
N TRP A 299 5.77 -6.56 3.72
CA TRP A 299 4.96 -6.78 4.92
C TRP A 299 3.48 -6.45 4.73
N GLU A 300 3.14 -5.63 3.76
CA GLU A 300 1.76 -5.17 3.57
C GLU A 300 0.81 -6.32 3.23
N TYR A 301 1.19 -7.19 2.31
CA TYR A 301 0.38 -8.37 1.99
C TYR A 301 0.27 -9.32 3.18
N ALA A 302 1.38 -9.54 3.89
CA ALA A 302 1.37 -10.35 5.09
C ALA A 302 0.46 -9.76 6.19
N SER A 303 0.38 -8.41 6.30
CA SER A 303 -0.54 -7.75 7.23
C SER A 303 -2.01 -7.98 6.87
N MET A 304 -2.35 -7.94 5.59
CA MET A 304 -3.71 -8.28 5.14
C MET A 304 -4.07 -9.74 5.47
N LEU A 305 -3.10 -10.65 5.34
CA LEU A 305 -3.29 -12.05 5.70
C LEU A 305 -3.50 -12.24 7.20
N ASP A 306 -2.78 -11.50 8.02
CA ASP A 306 -2.90 -11.57 9.48
C ASP A 306 -4.27 -11.06 9.95
N LEU A 307 -4.76 -9.95 9.40
CA LEU A 307 -6.10 -9.43 9.64
C LEU A 307 -7.19 -10.41 9.17
N TRP A 308 -7.00 -11.00 7.99
CA TRP A 308 -7.90 -12.03 7.48
C TRP A 308 -7.91 -13.28 8.36
N HIS A 309 -6.76 -13.73 8.82
CA HIS A 309 -6.61 -14.88 9.72
C HIS A 309 -7.44 -14.68 10.99
N GLY A 310 -7.26 -13.56 11.69
CA GLY A 310 -8.05 -13.24 12.86
C GLY A 310 -9.55 -13.20 12.61
N ALA A 311 -9.97 -12.68 11.46
CA ALA A 311 -11.37 -12.66 11.06
C ALA A 311 -11.94 -14.05 10.74
N VAL A 312 -11.15 -14.94 10.13
CA VAL A 312 -11.52 -16.34 9.88
C VAL A 312 -11.75 -17.09 11.19
N GLU A 313 -10.85 -16.93 12.16
CA GLU A 313 -11.01 -17.54 13.49
C GLU A 313 -12.26 -17.02 14.19
N GLN A 314 -12.49 -15.71 14.15
CA GLN A 314 -13.68 -15.08 14.75
C GLN A 314 -14.99 -15.52 14.05
N ALA A 315 -14.98 -15.63 12.72
CA ALA A 315 -16.13 -16.12 11.94
C ALA A 315 -16.30 -17.63 12.06
N ASN A 316 -15.26 -18.35 12.47
CA ASN A 316 -15.14 -19.81 12.40
C ASN A 316 -15.49 -20.35 10.99
N SER A 317 -15.08 -19.62 9.95
CA SER A 317 -15.45 -19.85 8.55
C SER A 317 -14.44 -19.18 7.62
N ILE A 318 -14.23 -19.77 6.43
CA ILE A 318 -13.52 -19.13 5.31
C ILE A 318 -14.48 -18.51 4.28
N ASN A 319 -15.79 -18.54 4.53
CA ASN A 319 -16.73 -17.91 3.60
C ASN A 319 -16.48 -16.39 3.54
N PRO A 320 -16.24 -15.82 2.33
CA PRO A 320 -15.85 -14.42 2.19
C PRO A 320 -16.80 -13.44 2.86
N VAL A 321 -18.11 -13.64 2.71
CA VAL A 321 -19.13 -12.75 3.31
C VAL A 321 -19.10 -12.82 4.84
N SER A 322 -18.95 -14.02 5.40
CA SER A 322 -18.87 -14.22 6.85
C SER A 322 -17.59 -13.62 7.43
N VAL A 323 -16.47 -13.76 6.73
CA VAL A 323 -15.18 -13.19 7.13
C VAL A 323 -15.23 -11.67 7.09
N LEU A 324 -15.74 -11.07 6.00
CA LEU A 324 -15.92 -9.63 5.91
C LEU A 324 -16.86 -9.09 7.00
N ALA A 325 -17.96 -9.79 7.26
CA ALA A 325 -18.86 -9.43 8.36
C ALA A 325 -18.18 -9.50 9.74
N ALA A 326 -17.27 -10.46 9.94
CA ALA A 326 -16.47 -10.54 11.16
C ALA A 326 -15.47 -9.38 11.28
N MET A 327 -14.77 -9.04 10.20
CA MET A 327 -13.88 -7.86 10.15
C MET A 327 -14.62 -6.57 10.51
N LYS A 328 -15.83 -6.40 9.99
CA LYS A 328 -16.62 -5.16 10.15
C LYS A 328 -17.50 -5.15 11.41
N ARG A 329 -17.42 -6.18 12.27
CA ARG A 329 -18.25 -6.27 13.49
C ARG A 329 -17.91 -5.15 14.47
N ALA A 330 -16.66 -4.76 14.57
CA ALA A 330 -16.20 -3.60 15.32
C ALA A 330 -15.91 -2.44 14.36
N ARG A 331 -16.18 -1.21 14.82
CA ARG A 331 -15.82 0.01 14.06
C ARG A 331 -14.30 0.15 13.91
N GLN A 332 -13.56 -0.32 14.90
CA GLN A 332 -12.09 -0.28 14.94
C GLN A 332 -11.54 -1.70 15.02
N MET A 333 -10.37 -1.91 14.45
CA MET A 333 -9.61 -3.14 14.60
C MET A 333 -8.11 -2.83 14.72
N SER A 334 -7.36 -3.81 15.20
CA SER A 334 -5.90 -3.71 15.23
C SER A 334 -5.37 -3.58 13.81
N HIS A 335 -4.40 -2.70 13.65
CA HIS A 335 -3.68 -2.45 12.41
C HIS A 335 -2.18 -2.54 12.69
N VAL A 336 -1.36 -2.58 11.65
CA VAL A 336 0.10 -2.69 11.78
C VAL A 336 0.71 -1.60 12.65
N PHE A 337 0.15 -0.40 12.65
CA PHE A 337 0.63 0.75 13.42
C PHE A 337 -0.33 1.17 14.55
N GLY A 338 -1.14 0.25 15.08
CA GLY A 338 -2.05 0.53 16.19
C GLY A 338 -3.51 0.28 15.84
N LEU A 339 -4.41 1.16 16.30
CA LEU A 339 -5.83 1.04 16.00
C LEU A 339 -6.16 1.79 14.70
N ALA A 340 -6.98 1.16 13.88
CA ALA A 340 -7.53 1.75 12.67
C ALA A 340 -9.06 1.59 12.66
N GLN A 341 -9.74 2.42 11.89
CA GLN A 341 -11.18 2.33 11.74
C GLN A 341 -11.60 2.22 10.27
N TRP A 342 -12.76 1.62 10.05
CA TRP A 342 -13.39 1.56 8.75
C TRP A 342 -13.82 2.94 8.31
N TRP A 343 -13.41 3.34 7.11
CA TRP A 343 -13.60 4.66 6.53
C TRP A 343 -13.74 4.56 5.01
N GLY A 344 -14.27 5.63 4.38
CA GLY A 344 -14.23 5.75 2.92
C GLY A 344 -15.52 6.24 2.27
N GLN A 345 -16.61 6.39 3.03
CA GLN A 345 -17.93 6.72 2.47
C GLN A 345 -17.91 7.95 1.56
N GLU A 346 -17.15 9.00 1.93
CA GLU A 346 -17.12 10.26 1.16
C GLU A 346 -16.30 10.13 -0.13
N ILE A 347 -15.17 9.42 -0.07
CA ILE A 347 -14.19 9.33 -1.17
C ILE A 347 -14.47 8.11 -2.07
N PHE A 348 -14.83 6.99 -1.45
CA PHE A 348 -15.02 5.71 -2.13
C PHE A 348 -16.49 5.28 -2.25
N GLY A 349 -17.42 6.01 -1.64
CA GLY A 349 -18.83 5.63 -1.60
C GLY A 349 -19.14 4.41 -0.72
N ILE A 350 -18.14 3.85 -0.05
CA ILE A 350 -18.22 2.68 0.83
C ILE A 350 -17.12 2.71 1.89
N ASP A 351 -17.46 2.31 3.14
CA ASP A 351 -16.49 2.23 4.24
C ASP A 351 -15.71 0.90 4.22
N ASN A 352 -14.92 0.67 3.19
CA ASN A 352 -14.14 -0.55 3.00
C ASN A 352 -12.63 -0.33 3.08
N ALA A 353 -12.19 0.84 3.52
CA ALA A 353 -10.80 1.15 3.82
C ALA A 353 -10.55 1.16 5.33
N LEU A 354 -9.48 0.54 5.79
CA LEU A 354 -9.06 0.51 7.18
C LEU A 354 -7.99 1.58 7.39
N VAL A 355 -8.36 2.73 7.96
CA VAL A 355 -7.50 3.91 8.12
C VAL A 355 -7.07 4.06 9.57
N GLY A 356 -5.77 4.18 9.81
CA GLY A 356 -5.17 4.39 11.14
C GLY A 356 -4.08 5.45 11.10
N ASP A 357 -3.35 5.58 12.21
CA ASP A 357 -2.14 6.38 12.26
C ASP A 357 -1.09 5.81 11.33
N TRP A 358 -0.24 6.70 10.78
CA TRP A 358 0.78 6.30 9.84
C TRP A 358 2.13 6.95 10.17
N PRO A 359 3.26 6.20 10.06
CA PRO A 359 4.56 6.73 10.40
C PRO A 359 5.05 7.75 9.37
N VAL A 360 5.77 8.74 9.86
CA VAL A 360 6.67 9.59 9.09
C VAL A 360 8.08 9.04 9.26
N VAL A 361 8.73 8.71 8.15
CA VAL A 361 10.02 8.03 8.13
C VAL A 361 11.08 8.93 7.51
N GLY A 362 12.26 8.95 8.07
CA GLY A 362 13.45 9.58 7.50
C GLY A 362 14.62 8.60 7.44
N ILE A 363 15.59 8.90 6.59
CA ILE A 363 16.85 8.15 6.60
C ILE A 363 17.74 8.74 7.70
N ARG A 364 18.20 7.90 8.60
CA ARG A 364 19.11 8.27 9.70
C ARG A 364 20.22 7.24 9.80
N GLU A 365 21.46 7.69 9.71
CA GLU A 365 22.63 6.80 9.75
C GLU A 365 22.54 5.65 8.73
N GLY A 366 21.98 5.96 7.54
CA GLY A 366 21.82 5.01 6.46
C GLY A 366 20.67 4.01 6.62
N ARG A 367 19.75 4.21 7.57
CA ARG A 367 18.60 3.33 7.84
C ARG A 367 17.29 4.12 7.83
N ALA A 368 16.22 3.47 7.39
CA ALA A 368 14.88 4.00 7.51
C ALA A 368 14.43 3.97 8.98
N ARG A 369 14.06 5.14 9.53
CA ARG A 369 13.68 5.29 10.94
C ARG A 369 12.43 6.15 11.07
N ILE A 370 11.52 5.69 11.92
CA ILE A 370 10.32 6.44 12.27
C ILE A 370 10.73 7.70 13.02
N LEU A 371 10.22 8.84 12.56
CA LEU A 371 10.41 10.13 13.19
C LEU A 371 9.26 10.44 14.16
N GLU A 372 8.04 10.10 13.75
CA GLU A 372 6.82 10.19 14.53
C GLU A 372 5.68 9.42 13.84
N PHE A 373 4.55 9.27 14.53
CA PHE A 373 3.29 8.84 13.94
C PHE A 373 2.36 10.04 13.77
N GLY A 374 1.70 10.14 12.61
CA GLY A 374 0.67 11.14 12.33
C GLY A 374 -0.71 10.49 12.20
N SER A 375 -1.75 11.15 12.71
CA SER A 375 -3.12 10.69 12.55
C SER A 375 -3.66 11.08 11.17
N VAL A 376 -3.85 10.08 10.31
CA VAL A 376 -4.49 10.27 9.00
C VAL A 376 -5.95 10.64 9.19
N LEU A 377 -6.64 10.04 10.17
CA LEU A 377 -8.05 10.32 10.45
C LEU A 377 -8.28 11.76 10.92
N ASP A 378 -7.45 12.27 11.85
CA ASP A 378 -7.58 13.66 12.32
C ASP A 378 -7.35 14.65 11.17
N TRP A 379 -6.43 14.33 10.26
CA TRP A 379 -6.20 15.12 9.07
C TRP A 379 -7.42 15.10 8.14
N LEU A 380 -8.01 13.94 7.91
CA LEU A 380 -9.21 13.77 7.08
C LEU A 380 -10.43 14.49 7.68
N ASP A 381 -10.60 14.43 9.00
CA ASP A 381 -11.69 15.13 9.70
C ASP A 381 -11.57 16.66 9.53
N GLN A 382 -10.35 17.18 9.48
CA GLN A 382 -10.09 18.61 9.30
C GLN A 382 -10.13 19.07 7.85
N HIS A 383 -9.64 18.25 6.93
CA HIS A 383 -9.37 18.62 5.54
C HIS A 383 -10.07 17.74 4.49
N GLY A 384 -11.01 16.88 4.89
CA GLY A 384 -11.73 15.98 3.98
C GLY A 384 -12.38 16.68 2.77
N PRO A 385 -13.10 17.83 2.95
CA PRO A 385 -13.66 18.58 1.82
C PRO A 385 -12.60 19.11 0.84
N LEU A 386 -11.43 19.49 1.35
CA LEU A 386 -10.30 19.92 0.54
C LEU A 386 -9.75 18.77 -0.29
N LEU A 387 -9.56 17.61 0.34
CA LEU A 387 -9.12 16.39 -0.35
C LEU A 387 -10.12 15.97 -1.43
N SER A 388 -11.42 15.97 -1.11
CA SER A 388 -12.47 15.60 -2.07
C SER A 388 -12.44 16.48 -3.31
N ARG A 389 -12.23 17.80 -3.15
CA ARG A 389 -12.09 18.74 -4.28
C ARG A 389 -10.90 18.37 -5.17
N HIS A 390 -9.71 18.11 -4.59
CA HIS A 390 -8.54 17.75 -5.38
C HIS A 390 -8.68 16.39 -6.07
N LEU A 391 -9.34 15.43 -5.43
CA LEU A 391 -9.66 14.14 -6.06
C LEU A 391 -10.67 14.30 -7.19
N GLU A 392 -11.69 15.17 -7.02
CA GLU A 392 -12.68 15.47 -8.06
C GLU A 392 -12.03 16.11 -9.28
N ASP A 393 -11.15 17.11 -9.06
CA ASP A 393 -10.38 17.78 -10.12
C ASP A 393 -9.51 16.81 -10.94
N MET A 394 -9.07 15.72 -10.32
CA MET A 394 -8.28 14.65 -10.95
C MET A 394 -9.13 13.51 -11.52
N GLY A 395 -10.46 13.56 -11.39
CA GLY A 395 -11.33 12.47 -11.81
C GLY A 395 -11.20 11.23 -10.94
N GLN A 396 -10.84 11.36 -9.67
CA GLN A 396 -10.47 10.26 -8.79
C GLN A 396 -11.51 9.92 -7.72
N LEU A 397 -12.66 10.58 -7.66
CA LEU A 397 -13.77 10.14 -6.83
C LEU A 397 -14.43 8.88 -7.40
N TRP A 398 -14.94 8.01 -6.54
CA TRP A 398 -15.49 6.70 -6.93
C TRP A 398 -16.46 6.75 -8.10
N HIS A 399 -17.39 7.72 -8.12
CA HIS A 399 -18.39 7.88 -9.18
C HIS A 399 -17.82 8.36 -10.52
N GLN A 400 -16.61 8.94 -10.53
CA GLN A 400 -15.89 9.35 -11.74
C GLN A 400 -15.10 8.18 -12.34
N ARG A 401 -14.68 7.22 -11.51
CA ARG A 401 -13.83 6.07 -11.87
C ARG A 401 -14.62 4.80 -12.18
N LEU A 402 -15.94 4.83 -12.17
CA LEU A 402 -16.77 3.67 -12.46
C LEU A 402 -16.28 2.96 -13.72
N LEU A 403 -15.99 1.68 -13.60
CA LEU A 403 -15.63 0.83 -14.72
C LEU A 403 -16.71 0.92 -15.80
N PRO A 404 -16.35 1.00 -17.09
CA PRO A 404 -17.34 1.10 -18.18
C PRO A 404 -18.41 0.01 -18.14
N SER A 405 -18.09 -1.18 -17.64
CA SER A 405 -19.01 -2.30 -17.46
C SER A 405 -20.03 -2.11 -16.32
N LEU A 406 -19.78 -1.16 -15.40
CA LEU A 406 -20.66 -0.84 -14.26
C LEU A 406 -21.45 0.45 -14.48
N ARG A 407 -21.19 1.18 -15.57
CA ARG A 407 -21.96 2.37 -15.99
C ARG A 407 -23.25 1.95 -16.72
N ARG A 408 -24.14 1.23 -16.06
CA ARG A 408 -25.47 0.92 -16.62
C ARG A 408 -26.58 1.62 -15.88
#